data_351921135aac5b42505f8f26994aae07
#
_entry.id   351921135aac5b42505f8f26994aae07
#
_cell.length_a   1.000
_cell.length_b   1.000
_cell.length_c   1.000
_cell.angle_alpha   90.00
_cell.angle_beta   90.00
_cell.angle_gamma   90.00
#
_symmetry.space_group_name_H-M   'P 1'
#
loop_
_entity.id
_entity.type
_entity.pdbx_description
1 polymer ?
#
loop_
_entity_poly.entity_id
_entity_poly.type
_entity_poly.pdbx_seq_one_letter_code
_entity_poly.pdbx_strand_id
1 'polypeptide(L)'
;MQEIWKDIKGYEGLYQVSSHGRVKRLEGIVNNNGGCRILHEKILIPYLTSDTLYYRVGLSKEGKVKTKNVHRLVAEAFIPNPDNFPCVDHIDRDRKNNSVNNLRWVDYKINIYNRSISHKPDIKYINGKYLLRFSCFGERFSLKFYDTKEEAEEKSNKLFSIYQNLIDELLLKD
;
A
#
# COMPACT_ATOMS: atom_id res chain seq x y z
N MET A 1 -19.65 4.25 -5.24
CA MET A 1 -19.95 2.83 -5.61
C MET A 1 -20.47 2.10 -4.40
N GLN A 2 -21.41 1.17 -4.61
CA GLN A 2 -21.92 0.30 -3.55
C GLN A 2 -20.77 -0.62 -3.06
N GLU A 3 -20.67 -0.84 -1.76
CA GLU A 3 -19.67 -1.71 -1.17
C GLU A 3 -20.01 -3.18 -1.44
N ILE A 4 -19.04 -3.91 -1.98
CA ILE A 4 -19.17 -5.34 -2.31
C ILE A 4 -18.32 -6.15 -1.33
N TRP A 5 -18.82 -7.28 -0.87
CA TRP A 5 -18.14 -8.20 0.03
C TRP A 5 -17.81 -9.51 -0.67
N LYS A 6 -16.61 -10.03 -0.48
CA LYS A 6 -16.17 -11.34 -0.99
C LYS A 6 -15.48 -12.14 0.11
N ASP A 7 -15.59 -13.45 0.04
CA ASP A 7 -14.90 -14.34 0.96
C ASP A 7 -13.39 -14.22 0.83
N ILE A 8 -12.70 -14.30 1.96
CA ILE A 8 -11.24 -14.29 1.99
C ILE A 8 -10.75 -15.71 1.67
N LYS A 9 -9.89 -15.81 0.65
CA LYS A 9 -9.29 -17.07 0.20
C LYS A 9 -8.64 -17.85 1.36
N GLY A 10 -9.08 -19.09 1.54
CA GLY A 10 -8.67 -19.97 2.64
C GLY A 10 -9.39 -19.72 3.96
N TYR A 11 -10.35 -18.77 3.99
CA TYR A 11 -11.22 -18.46 5.13
C TYR A 11 -12.68 -18.32 4.70
N GLU A 12 -13.07 -19.03 3.67
CA GLU A 12 -14.44 -19.05 3.13
C GLU A 12 -15.44 -19.41 4.22
N GLY A 13 -16.55 -18.69 4.29
CA GLY A 13 -17.57 -18.86 5.32
C GLY A 13 -17.17 -18.38 6.72
N LEU A 14 -15.94 -17.89 6.93
CA LEU A 14 -15.46 -17.36 8.21
C LEU A 14 -15.25 -15.85 8.17
N TYR A 15 -14.66 -15.35 7.10
CA TYR A 15 -14.31 -13.94 6.94
C TYR A 15 -14.55 -13.45 5.52
N GLN A 16 -14.98 -12.21 5.42
CA GLN A 16 -15.11 -11.48 4.16
C GLN A 16 -14.31 -10.18 4.18
N VAL A 17 -13.86 -9.76 3.00
CA VAL A 17 -13.24 -8.47 2.76
C VAL A 17 -14.11 -7.66 1.80
N SER A 18 -14.20 -6.35 2.02
CA SER A 18 -14.97 -5.46 1.17
C SER A 18 -14.11 -4.75 0.13
N SER A 19 -14.78 -4.27 -0.94
CA SER A 19 -14.18 -3.41 -1.95
C SER A 19 -13.63 -2.08 -1.41
N HIS A 20 -14.00 -1.69 -0.19
CA HIS A 20 -13.53 -0.49 0.51
C HIS A 20 -12.42 -0.77 1.54
N GLY A 21 -11.91 -2.02 1.63
CA GLY A 21 -10.85 -2.39 2.56
C GLY A 21 -11.31 -2.67 3.99
N ARG A 22 -12.60 -2.91 4.21
CA ARG A 22 -13.10 -3.40 5.49
C ARG A 22 -13.06 -4.92 5.53
N VAL A 23 -12.82 -5.49 6.71
CA VAL A 23 -12.83 -6.94 6.93
C VAL A 23 -13.86 -7.28 7.98
N LYS A 24 -14.67 -8.29 7.74
CA LYS A 24 -15.64 -8.78 8.71
C LYS A 24 -15.47 -10.25 8.99
N ARG A 25 -15.71 -10.65 10.23
CA ARG A 25 -15.97 -12.02 10.61
C ARG A 25 -17.46 -12.32 10.42
N LEU A 26 -17.76 -13.43 9.80
CA LEU A 26 -19.13 -13.91 9.66
C LEU A 26 -19.66 -14.52 10.96
N GLU A 27 -20.97 -14.62 11.07
CA GLU A 27 -21.60 -15.38 12.14
C GLU A 27 -21.21 -16.86 12.02
N GLY A 28 -21.04 -17.53 13.14
CA GLY A 28 -20.66 -18.92 13.17
C GLY A 28 -20.70 -19.54 14.57
N ILE A 29 -20.47 -20.83 14.64
CA ILE A 29 -20.41 -21.57 15.90
C ILE A 29 -18.98 -22.07 16.09
N VAL A 30 -18.41 -21.84 17.26
CA VAL A 30 -17.10 -22.39 17.66
C VAL A 30 -17.31 -23.35 18.81
N ASN A 31 -16.84 -24.56 18.64
CA ASN A 31 -16.85 -25.60 19.69
C ASN A 31 -15.55 -25.44 20.52
N ASN A 32 -15.71 -25.33 21.83
CA ASN A 32 -14.63 -25.34 22.83
C ASN A 32 -14.79 -26.59 23.73
N ASN A 33 -13.75 -26.94 24.46
CA ASN A 33 -13.71 -28.09 25.39
C ASN A 33 -14.77 -28.06 26.52
N GLY A 34 -15.74 -27.17 26.50
CA GLY A 34 -16.81 -27.02 27.50
C GLY A 34 -18.15 -26.61 26.92
N GLY A 35 -18.32 -26.58 25.59
CA GLY A 35 -19.57 -26.16 24.95
C GLY A 35 -19.37 -25.49 23.60
N CYS A 36 -20.49 -25.04 23.02
CA CYS A 36 -20.49 -24.24 21.81
C CYS A 36 -20.67 -22.75 22.13
N ARG A 37 -19.97 -21.91 21.39
CA ARG A 37 -20.11 -20.45 21.46
C ARG A 37 -20.54 -19.89 20.11
N ILE A 38 -21.61 -19.12 20.11
CA ILE A 38 -22.05 -18.38 18.93
C ILE A 38 -21.15 -17.15 18.77
N LEU A 39 -20.59 -16.98 17.59
CA LEU A 39 -19.87 -15.78 17.17
C LEU A 39 -20.79 -14.96 16.29
N HIS A 40 -21.15 -13.76 16.71
CA HIS A 40 -21.94 -12.85 15.88
C HIS A 40 -21.06 -12.21 14.79
N GLU A 41 -21.67 -11.80 13.66
CA GLU A 41 -20.99 -11.01 12.63
C GLU A 41 -20.34 -9.77 13.26
N LYS A 42 -19.11 -9.46 12.85
CA LYS A 42 -18.36 -8.33 13.39
C LYS A 42 -17.38 -7.78 12.37
N ILE A 43 -17.43 -6.46 12.16
CA ILE A 43 -16.35 -5.73 11.47
C ILE A 43 -15.10 -5.77 12.36
N LEU A 44 -13.99 -6.20 11.79
CA LEU A 44 -12.70 -6.21 12.49
C LEU A 44 -12.09 -4.81 12.47
N ILE A 45 -11.50 -4.41 13.59
CA ILE A 45 -10.73 -3.17 13.68
C ILE A 45 -9.31 -3.49 13.21
N PRO A 46 -8.87 -2.91 12.08
CA PRO A 46 -7.49 -3.10 11.63
C PRO A 46 -6.53 -2.31 12.53
N TYR A 47 -5.32 -2.80 12.68
CA TYR A 47 -4.27 -2.14 13.43
C TYR A 47 -3.05 -1.86 12.54
N LEU A 48 -2.30 -0.82 12.88
CA LEU A 48 -1.03 -0.46 12.24
C LEU A 48 0.11 -1.09 13.03
N THR A 49 1.12 -1.56 12.32
CA THR A 49 2.39 -1.94 12.95
C THR A 49 3.42 -0.86 12.67
N SER A 50 4.28 -0.60 13.64
CA SER A 50 5.29 0.48 13.57
C SER A 50 6.29 0.30 12.42
N ASP A 51 6.50 -0.94 11.98
CA ASP A 51 7.49 -1.33 10.99
C ASP A 51 7.05 -1.07 9.53
N THR A 52 5.76 -1.17 9.22
CA THR A 52 5.30 -1.18 7.82
C THR A 52 4.30 -0.10 7.45
N LEU A 53 3.63 0.51 8.42
CA LEU A 53 2.54 1.47 8.24
C LEU A 53 1.36 0.93 7.38
N TYR A 54 1.20 -0.40 7.30
CA TYR A 54 0.07 -1.04 6.64
C TYR A 54 -0.97 -1.50 7.65
N TYR A 55 -2.24 -1.36 7.29
CA TYR A 55 -3.32 -1.95 8.07
C TYR A 55 -3.29 -3.48 8.01
N ARG A 56 -3.37 -4.10 9.18
CA ARG A 56 -3.39 -5.55 9.37
C ARG A 56 -4.58 -5.99 10.18
N VAL A 57 -5.02 -7.24 9.95
CA VAL A 57 -6.06 -7.93 10.73
C VAL A 57 -5.60 -9.32 11.12
N GLY A 58 -6.02 -9.78 12.29
CA GLY A 58 -5.83 -11.16 12.73
C GLY A 58 -7.02 -12.02 12.29
N LEU A 59 -6.78 -13.05 11.50
CA LEU A 59 -7.78 -14.03 11.08
C LEU A 59 -7.55 -15.36 11.81
N SER A 60 -8.55 -15.83 12.54
CA SER A 60 -8.48 -17.09 13.28
C SER A 60 -9.15 -18.22 12.50
N LYS A 61 -8.46 -19.35 12.35
CA LYS A 61 -8.99 -20.58 11.79
C LYS A 61 -8.35 -21.77 12.53
N GLU A 62 -9.15 -22.75 12.95
CA GLU A 62 -8.66 -23.97 13.64
C GLU A 62 -7.76 -23.67 14.85
N GLY A 63 -8.17 -22.69 15.67
CA GLY A 63 -7.41 -22.28 16.86
C GLY A 63 -6.14 -21.48 16.59
N LYS A 64 -5.76 -21.24 15.33
CA LYS A 64 -4.56 -20.48 14.95
C LYS A 64 -4.95 -19.11 14.41
N VAL A 65 -4.24 -18.07 14.85
CA VAL A 65 -4.41 -16.71 14.33
C VAL A 65 -3.28 -16.39 13.36
N LYS A 66 -3.64 -15.96 12.15
CA LYS A 66 -2.69 -15.45 11.16
C LYS A 66 -2.96 -13.97 10.89
N THR A 67 -1.92 -13.17 10.99
CA THR A 67 -1.97 -11.75 10.64
C THR A 67 -1.90 -11.58 9.12
N LYS A 68 -2.81 -10.80 8.56
CA LYS A 68 -2.90 -10.51 7.12
C LYS A 68 -2.95 -9.01 6.87
N ASN A 69 -2.30 -8.56 5.81
CA ASN A 69 -2.37 -7.16 5.36
C ASN A 69 -3.69 -6.94 4.62
N VAL A 70 -4.42 -5.87 4.97
CA VAL A 70 -5.74 -5.58 4.40
C VAL A 70 -5.67 -5.35 2.88
N HIS A 71 -4.71 -4.54 2.39
CA HIS A 71 -4.55 -4.31 0.94
C HIS A 71 -4.36 -5.61 0.15
N ARG A 72 -3.62 -6.59 0.69
CA ARG A 72 -3.47 -7.89 0.02
C ARG A 72 -4.76 -8.68 -0.02
N LEU A 73 -5.54 -8.67 1.06
CA LEU A 73 -6.86 -9.34 1.09
C LEU A 73 -7.80 -8.75 0.03
N VAL A 74 -7.81 -7.42 -0.10
CA VAL A 74 -8.61 -6.74 -1.13
C VAL A 74 -8.12 -7.11 -2.53
N ALA A 75 -6.82 -7.01 -2.79
CA ALA A 75 -6.27 -7.32 -4.10
C ALA A 75 -6.52 -8.78 -4.49
N GLU A 76 -6.30 -9.73 -3.58
CA GLU A 76 -6.54 -11.16 -3.80
C GLU A 76 -8.02 -11.49 -4.07
N ALA A 77 -8.95 -10.72 -3.49
CA ALA A 77 -10.39 -10.95 -3.66
C ALA A 77 -10.98 -10.27 -4.91
N PHE A 78 -10.45 -9.11 -5.31
CA PHE A 78 -11.13 -8.25 -6.28
C PHE A 78 -10.35 -8.00 -7.56
N ILE A 79 -9.01 -8.07 -7.55
CA ILE A 79 -8.16 -7.66 -8.67
C ILE A 79 -7.56 -8.91 -9.31
N PRO A 80 -7.87 -9.21 -10.59
CA PRO A 80 -7.21 -10.28 -11.32
C PRO A 80 -5.68 -10.10 -11.35
N ASN A 81 -4.95 -11.20 -11.27
CA ASN A 81 -3.49 -11.22 -11.32
C ASN A 81 -3.00 -12.34 -12.26
N PRO A 82 -3.25 -12.22 -13.58
CA PRO A 82 -2.89 -13.27 -14.53
C PRO A 82 -1.38 -13.48 -14.62
N ASP A 83 -0.59 -12.41 -14.47
CA ASP A 83 0.87 -12.43 -14.56
C ASP A 83 1.57 -12.84 -13.27
N ASN A 84 0.80 -13.16 -12.21
CA ASN A 84 1.30 -13.54 -10.89
C ASN A 84 2.27 -12.52 -10.28
N PHE A 85 2.03 -11.24 -10.46
CA PHE A 85 2.82 -10.17 -9.86
C PHE A 85 2.85 -10.31 -8.33
N PRO A 86 4.03 -10.18 -7.70
CA PRO A 86 4.20 -10.47 -6.27
C PRO A 86 3.78 -9.32 -5.35
N CYS A 87 3.72 -8.08 -5.84
CA CYS A 87 3.49 -6.88 -5.03
C CYS A 87 2.10 -6.31 -5.27
N VAL A 88 1.51 -5.75 -4.21
CA VAL A 88 0.32 -4.88 -4.28
C VAL A 88 0.77 -3.46 -3.98
N ASP A 89 0.46 -2.54 -4.86
CA ASP A 89 0.82 -1.13 -4.79
C ASP A 89 -0.41 -0.26 -4.57
N HIS A 90 -0.23 0.88 -3.86
CA HIS A 90 -1.24 1.90 -3.67
C HIS A 90 -1.03 3.02 -4.69
N ILE A 91 -1.99 3.20 -5.60
CA ILE A 91 -1.89 4.16 -6.71
C ILE A 91 -1.66 5.59 -6.20
N ASP A 92 -2.39 6.00 -5.17
CA ASP A 92 -2.27 7.31 -4.52
C ASP A 92 -1.11 7.40 -3.50
N ARG A 93 -0.37 6.30 -3.29
CA ARG A 93 0.71 6.15 -2.29
C ARG A 93 0.27 6.27 -0.83
N ASP A 94 -1.02 6.40 -0.55
CA ASP A 94 -1.55 6.31 0.81
C ASP A 94 -1.79 4.86 1.21
N ARG A 95 -0.89 4.31 2.03
CA ARG A 95 -0.95 2.93 2.55
C ARG A 95 -2.17 2.65 3.42
N LYS A 96 -2.94 3.67 3.77
CA LYS A 96 -4.18 3.55 4.53
C LYS A 96 -5.40 3.41 3.65
N ASN A 97 -5.33 3.86 2.39
CA ASN A 97 -6.40 3.77 1.41
C ASN A 97 -6.41 2.40 0.73
N ASN A 98 -7.09 1.44 1.34
CA ASN A 98 -7.18 0.05 0.85
C ASN A 98 -8.40 -0.20 -0.05
N SER A 99 -8.98 0.84 -0.65
CA SER A 99 -10.04 0.69 -1.64
C SER A 99 -9.54 -0.05 -2.89
N VAL A 100 -10.37 -0.92 -3.45
CA VAL A 100 -10.04 -1.70 -4.66
C VAL A 100 -9.59 -0.83 -5.82
N ASN A 101 -10.16 0.37 -5.98
CA ASN A 101 -9.81 1.30 -7.06
C ASN A 101 -8.44 1.96 -6.88
N ASN A 102 -7.87 1.86 -5.68
CA ASN A 102 -6.57 2.41 -5.35
C ASN A 102 -5.45 1.35 -5.31
N LEU A 103 -5.78 0.10 -5.59
CA LEU A 103 -4.83 -1.00 -5.51
C LEU A 103 -4.58 -1.59 -6.89
N ARG A 104 -3.35 -2.02 -7.13
CA ARG A 104 -2.95 -2.75 -8.34
C ARG A 104 -1.88 -3.78 -8.02
N TRP A 105 -1.84 -4.86 -8.81
CA TRP A 105 -0.73 -5.78 -8.80
C TRP A 105 0.43 -5.22 -9.62
N VAL A 106 1.65 -5.35 -9.12
CA VAL A 106 2.86 -4.85 -9.77
C VAL A 106 4.04 -5.81 -9.54
N ASP A 107 5.02 -5.76 -10.42
CA ASP A 107 6.28 -6.44 -10.23
C ASP A 107 7.16 -5.73 -9.17
N TYR A 108 8.30 -6.32 -8.82
CA TYR A 108 9.23 -5.74 -7.85
C TYR A 108 9.84 -4.42 -8.35
N LYS A 109 10.12 -4.29 -9.65
CA LYS A 109 10.76 -3.11 -10.21
C LYS A 109 9.81 -1.92 -10.13
N ILE A 110 8.58 -2.09 -10.60
CA ILE A 110 7.54 -1.06 -10.56
C ILE A 110 7.27 -0.62 -9.10
N ASN A 111 7.19 -1.58 -8.17
CA ASN A 111 6.99 -1.25 -6.75
C ASN A 111 8.16 -0.44 -6.16
N ILE A 112 9.40 -0.74 -6.55
CA ILE A 112 10.57 0.05 -6.17
C ILE A 112 10.49 1.44 -6.78
N TYR A 113 10.11 1.56 -8.05
CA TYR A 113 9.93 2.85 -8.72
C TYR A 113 8.91 3.72 -8.00
N ASN A 114 7.74 3.20 -7.70
CA ASN A 114 6.69 3.95 -7.01
C ASN A 114 7.11 4.39 -5.60
N ARG A 115 7.88 3.58 -4.88
CA ARG A 115 8.47 3.93 -3.58
C ARG A 115 9.55 5.03 -3.69
N SER A 116 10.35 5.00 -4.74
CA SER A 116 11.47 5.96 -4.95
C SER A 116 10.96 7.38 -5.15
N ILE A 117 9.76 7.53 -5.74
CA ILE A 117 9.16 8.85 -6.02
C ILE A 117 8.54 9.49 -4.77
N SER A 118 8.32 8.74 -3.72
CA SER A 118 7.72 9.28 -2.48
C SER A 118 8.58 10.35 -1.81
N HIS A 119 9.82 10.54 -2.26
CA HIS A 119 10.74 11.53 -1.69
C HIS A 119 11.01 12.63 -2.72
N LYS A 120 10.51 13.83 -2.43
CA LYS A 120 10.95 15.04 -3.14
C LYS A 120 12.47 15.14 -3.09
N PRO A 121 13.11 15.73 -4.12
CA PRO A 121 14.52 16.06 -4.05
C PRO A 121 14.81 16.84 -2.76
N ASP A 122 15.90 16.48 -2.08
CA ASP A 122 16.34 17.10 -0.84
C ASP A 122 17.23 18.32 -1.15
N ILE A 123 17.01 19.41 -0.43
CA ILE A 123 17.79 20.65 -0.57
C ILE A 123 18.62 20.82 0.68
N LYS A 124 19.96 20.87 0.52
CA LYS A 124 20.89 21.16 1.62
C LYS A 124 21.60 22.48 1.42
N TYR A 125 21.69 23.28 2.49
CA TYR A 125 22.52 24.45 2.51
C TYR A 125 23.96 24.09 2.85
N ILE A 126 24.92 24.41 1.94
CA ILE A 126 26.33 24.06 2.09
C ILE A 126 27.16 25.21 1.54
N ASN A 127 28.06 25.74 2.36
CA ASN A 127 29.02 26.80 1.95
C ASN A 127 28.39 28.01 1.25
N GLY A 128 27.26 28.50 1.79
CA GLY A 128 26.60 29.70 1.24
C GLY A 128 25.67 29.44 0.06
N LYS A 129 25.52 28.19 -0.38
CA LYS A 129 24.67 27.80 -1.53
C LYS A 129 23.74 26.62 -1.20
N TYR A 130 22.69 26.47 -1.99
CA TYR A 130 21.69 25.40 -1.86
C TYR A 130 22.00 24.29 -2.85
N LEU A 131 22.38 23.11 -2.32
CA LEU A 131 22.63 21.91 -3.11
C LEU A 131 21.33 21.11 -3.26
N LEU A 132 20.86 20.95 -4.49
CA LEU A 132 19.75 20.04 -4.81
C LEU A 132 20.29 18.61 -4.97
N ARG A 133 19.75 17.70 -4.16
CA ARG A 133 20.07 16.27 -4.20
C ARG A 133 18.82 15.48 -4.53
N PHE A 134 18.98 14.51 -5.39
CA PHE A 134 17.92 13.61 -5.80
C PHE A 134 18.33 12.17 -5.55
N SER A 135 17.46 11.38 -4.99
CA SER A 135 17.67 9.94 -4.80
C SER A 135 16.72 9.16 -5.68
N CYS A 136 17.25 8.29 -6.51
CA CYS A 136 16.50 7.49 -7.46
C CYS A 136 17.11 6.09 -7.53
N PHE A 137 16.29 5.05 -7.42
CA PHE A 137 16.71 3.64 -7.47
C PHE A 137 17.81 3.24 -6.48
N GLY A 138 17.85 3.88 -5.32
CA GLY A 138 18.91 3.65 -4.33
C GLY A 138 20.20 4.44 -4.58
N GLU A 139 20.33 5.07 -5.73
CA GLU A 139 21.45 5.94 -6.05
C GLU A 139 21.14 7.40 -5.69
N ARG A 140 22.16 8.13 -5.28
CA ARG A 140 22.08 9.55 -4.91
C ARG A 140 22.78 10.39 -5.96
N PHE A 141 22.05 11.37 -6.49
CA PHE A 141 22.55 12.34 -7.44
C PHE A 141 22.62 13.74 -6.78
N SER A 142 23.76 14.40 -6.89
CA SER A 142 23.90 15.82 -6.58
C SER A 142 23.84 16.58 -7.89
N LEU A 143 22.79 17.39 -8.08
CA LEU A 143 22.53 17.98 -9.38
C LEU A 143 23.26 19.29 -9.60
N LYS A 144 23.03 20.29 -8.73
CA LYS A 144 23.59 21.62 -8.90
C LYS A 144 23.49 22.42 -7.59
N PHE A 145 24.39 23.39 -7.44
CA PHE A 145 24.26 24.44 -6.45
C PHE A 145 23.47 25.64 -7.00
N TYR A 146 22.58 26.18 -6.17
CA TYR A 146 21.76 27.36 -6.43
C TYR A 146 22.13 28.45 -5.42
N ASP A 147 21.97 29.70 -5.83
CA ASP A 147 22.30 30.83 -4.96
C ASP A 147 21.16 31.13 -3.98
N THR A 148 19.92 30.84 -4.36
CA THR A 148 18.73 31.03 -3.51
C THR A 148 17.99 29.71 -3.23
N LYS A 149 17.26 29.69 -2.13
CA LYS A 149 16.43 28.54 -1.74
C LYS A 149 15.25 28.38 -2.69
N GLU A 150 14.67 29.49 -3.10
CA GLU A 150 13.52 29.56 -4.00
C GLU A 150 13.84 28.94 -5.36
N GLU A 151 15.00 29.25 -5.93
CA GLU A 151 15.45 28.61 -7.18
C GLU A 151 15.63 27.09 -7.03
N ALA A 152 16.23 26.64 -5.92
CA ALA A 152 16.41 25.22 -5.64
C ALA A 152 15.05 24.51 -5.47
N GLU A 153 14.08 25.13 -4.81
CA GLU A 153 12.73 24.60 -4.61
C GLU A 153 11.95 24.54 -5.93
N GLU A 154 12.03 25.55 -6.78
CA GLU A 154 11.40 25.53 -8.11
C GLU A 154 11.93 24.38 -8.96
N LYS A 155 13.25 24.22 -9.02
CA LYS A 155 13.87 23.12 -9.76
C LYS A 155 13.57 21.76 -9.17
N SER A 156 13.52 21.64 -7.83
CA SER A 156 13.09 20.44 -7.13
C SER A 156 11.68 20.02 -7.52
N ASN A 157 10.73 20.97 -7.50
CA ASN A 157 9.34 20.72 -7.86
C ASN A 157 9.19 20.29 -9.34
N LYS A 158 9.91 20.98 -10.24
CA LYS A 158 9.88 20.65 -11.68
C LYS A 158 10.45 19.25 -11.97
N LEU A 159 11.58 18.89 -11.36
CA LEU A 159 12.17 17.56 -11.49
C LEU A 159 11.23 16.48 -10.94
N PHE A 160 10.63 16.72 -9.80
CA PHE A 160 9.70 15.80 -9.18
C PHE A 160 8.47 15.56 -10.07
N SER A 161 7.91 16.61 -10.66
CA SER A 161 6.77 16.49 -11.59
C SER A 161 7.14 15.72 -12.86
N ILE A 162 8.28 16.01 -13.50
CA ILE A 162 8.74 15.28 -14.68
C ILE A 162 8.90 13.79 -14.36
N TYR A 163 9.47 13.48 -13.23
CA TYR A 163 9.74 12.12 -12.82
C TYR A 163 8.44 11.35 -12.51
N GLN A 164 7.46 12.01 -11.88
CA GLN A 164 6.14 11.44 -11.67
C GLN A 164 5.45 11.08 -12.98
N ASN A 165 5.44 12.02 -13.94
CA ASN A 165 4.82 11.80 -15.25
C ASN A 165 5.48 10.63 -16.02
N LEU A 166 6.81 10.54 -16.00
CA LEU A 166 7.54 9.43 -16.62
C LEU A 166 7.15 8.06 -16.08
N ILE A 167 6.90 7.96 -14.78
CA ILE A 167 6.49 6.70 -14.18
C ILE A 167 5.04 6.40 -14.44
N ASP A 168 4.17 7.40 -14.39
CA ASP A 168 2.77 7.21 -14.75
C ASP A 168 2.65 6.76 -16.21
N GLU A 169 3.47 7.27 -17.12
CA GLU A 169 3.56 6.78 -18.51
C GLU A 169 4.09 5.34 -18.62
N LEU A 170 5.07 4.95 -17.81
CA LEU A 170 5.58 3.58 -17.78
C LEU A 170 4.54 2.60 -17.24
N LEU A 171 3.74 3.04 -16.26
CA LEU A 171 2.68 2.23 -15.64
C LEU A 171 1.43 2.10 -16.51
N LEU A 172 1.22 2.96 -17.50
CA LEU A 172 0.11 2.92 -18.45
C LEU A 172 0.41 2.06 -19.69
N LYS A 173 1.66 1.62 -19.87
CA LYS A 173 2.09 0.83 -21.05
C LYS A 173 2.04 -0.68 -20.86
N ASP A 174 1.74 -1.14 -19.66
CA ASP A 174 1.48 -2.53 -19.28
C ASP A 174 -0.02 -2.74 -18.98
#